data_49fe1723929f07c66fbddd6456082e73
#
_entry.id   49fe1723929f07c66fbddd6456082e73
#
_cell.length_a   1.000
_cell.length_b   1.000
_cell.length_c   1.000
_cell.angle_alpha   90.00
_cell.angle_beta   90.00
_cell.angle_gamma   90.00
#
_symmetry.space_group_name_H-M   'P 1'
#
loop_
_entity.id
_entity.type
_entity.pdbx_description
1 polymer ?
#
loop_
_entity_poly.entity_id
_entity_poly.type
_entity_poly.pdbx_seq_one_letter_code
_entity_poly.pdbx_strand_id
1 'polypeptide(L)'
;LTDATQFPTSGTNHVQIGTEEISYTGITSNVLTGVTRGVRNTTAAIHNAGVTITNSSDYVAWGEAASGDLVIDPGLWSIDGFGTKVIALIHNAQVFEWDADATDAVTNRATIISGAPTASRDMLVSTPDRHLVFFGTETTIGDTSTQDEMFIRFSDQEDINTYTPTATNTAGTQRLADGSKIVGAVRGRDAIYI
;
A
#
# COMPACT_ATOMS: atom_id res chain seq x y z
N LEU A 1 30.42 -0.86 -2.98
CA LEU A 1 29.48 0.19 -2.54
C LEU A 1 30.15 1.10 -1.53
N THR A 2 29.83 2.39 -1.53
CA THR A 2 30.26 3.31 -0.46
C THR A 2 29.41 3.11 0.80
N ASP A 3 28.15 2.79 0.61
CA ASP A 3 27.20 2.44 1.67
C ASP A 3 26.29 1.32 1.17
N ALA A 4 26.19 0.24 1.91
CA ALA A 4 25.37 -0.93 1.56
C ALA A 4 24.09 -1.05 2.42
N THR A 5 23.84 -0.13 3.34
CA THR A 5 22.72 -0.21 4.28
C THR A 5 21.34 -0.16 3.61
N GLN A 6 21.26 0.41 2.41
CA GLN A 6 20.04 0.54 1.62
C GLN A 6 19.74 -0.68 0.72
N PHE A 7 20.60 -1.70 0.75
CA PHE A 7 20.49 -2.87 -0.11
C PHE A 7 20.17 -4.12 0.72
N PRO A 8 19.22 -4.96 0.28
CA PRO A 8 18.93 -6.23 0.95
C PRO A 8 20.17 -7.14 1.03
N THR A 9 20.36 -7.82 2.15
CA THR A 9 21.55 -8.64 2.43
C THR A 9 21.34 -10.14 2.26
N SER A 10 20.09 -10.58 1.97
CA SER A 10 19.73 -11.99 1.83
C SER A 10 18.73 -12.19 0.70
N GLY A 11 18.70 -13.39 0.14
CA GLY A 11 17.86 -13.72 -1.02
C GLY A 11 18.51 -13.29 -2.35
N THR A 12 17.79 -13.48 -3.45
CA THR A 12 18.21 -12.98 -4.77
C THR A 12 17.70 -11.56 -4.93
N ASN A 13 18.61 -10.62 -4.98
CA ASN A 13 18.31 -9.20 -5.09
C ASN A 13 18.92 -8.61 -6.36
N HIS A 14 18.52 -7.41 -6.73
CA HIS A 14 18.94 -6.77 -7.96
C HIS A 14 19.39 -5.34 -7.73
N VAL A 15 20.38 -4.93 -8.48
CA VAL A 15 20.84 -3.54 -8.58
C VAL A 15 20.94 -3.12 -10.04
N GLN A 16 20.66 -1.86 -10.30
CA GLN A 16 20.83 -1.24 -11.61
C GLN A 16 22.05 -0.31 -11.60
N ILE A 17 22.88 -0.45 -12.63
CA ILE A 17 24.02 0.44 -12.90
C ILE A 17 23.93 0.91 -14.36
N GLY A 18 23.56 2.15 -14.56
CA GLY A 18 23.25 2.67 -15.89
C GLY A 18 22.05 1.91 -16.50
N THR A 19 22.30 1.19 -17.58
CA THR A 19 21.27 0.34 -18.25
C THR A 19 21.42 -1.14 -17.94
N GLU A 20 22.39 -1.54 -17.12
CA GLU A 20 22.60 -2.94 -16.75
C GLU A 20 21.92 -3.29 -15.44
N GLU A 21 21.19 -4.40 -15.42
CA GLU A 21 20.69 -5.07 -14.22
C GLU A 21 21.65 -6.19 -13.80
N ILE A 22 21.92 -6.26 -12.51
CA ILE A 22 22.85 -7.21 -11.90
C ILE A 22 22.13 -7.86 -10.72
N SER A 23 22.07 -9.18 -10.69
CA SER A 23 21.59 -9.88 -9.50
C SER A 23 22.75 -10.19 -8.55
N TYR A 24 22.42 -10.29 -7.25
CA TYR A 24 23.35 -10.68 -6.20
C TYR A 24 22.61 -11.43 -5.08
N THR A 25 23.33 -12.24 -4.31
CA THR A 25 22.73 -13.04 -3.23
C THR A 25 23.18 -12.64 -1.83
N GLY A 26 24.12 -11.71 -1.71
CA GLY A 26 24.55 -11.22 -0.41
C GLY A 26 25.48 -10.01 -0.53
N ILE A 27 25.79 -9.42 0.62
CA ILE A 27 26.70 -8.29 0.75
C ILE A 27 27.69 -8.58 1.89
N THR A 28 28.97 -8.42 1.61
CA THR A 28 30.02 -8.55 2.63
C THR A 28 30.98 -7.35 2.51
N SER A 29 31.13 -6.59 3.60
CA SER A 29 32.02 -5.41 3.65
C SER A 29 31.79 -4.44 2.47
N ASN A 30 30.53 -4.09 2.20
CA ASN A 30 30.11 -3.24 1.09
C ASN A 30 30.39 -3.81 -0.32
N VAL A 31 30.65 -5.10 -0.44
CA VAL A 31 30.85 -5.79 -1.72
C VAL A 31 29.70 -6.71 -1.98
N LEU A 32 29.08 -6.62 -3.16
CA LEU A 32 28.07 -7.56 -3.61
C LEU A 32 28.69 -8.94 -3.85
N THR A 33 28.05 -10.00 -3.35
CA THR A 33 28.51 -11.39 -3.50
C THR A 33 27.47 -12.22 -4.22
N GLY A 34 27.90 -13.31 -4.90
CA GLY A 34 27.02 -14.14 -5.73
C GLY A 34 26.42 -13.37 -6.89
N VAL A 35 27.24 -12.60 -7.57
CA VAL A 35 26.83 -11.64 -8.62
C VAL A 35 26.64 -12.33 -9.96
N THR A 36 25.49 -12.06 -10.62
CA THR A 36 25.26 -12.39 -12.05
C THR A 36 24.99 -11.10 -12.80
N ARG A 37 25.71 -10.90 -13.90
CA ARG A 37 25.69 -9.68 -14.73
C ARG A 37 24.68 -9.81 -15.87
N GLY A 38 24.12 -8.67 -16.31
CA GLY A 38 23.27 -8.61 -17.50
C GLY A 38 21.97 -9.40 -17.36
N VAL A 39 21.38 -9.44 -16.16
CA VAL A 39 20.09 -10.10 -15.92
C VAL A 39 18.92 -9.25 -16.43
N ARG A 40 17.70 -9.80 -16.39
CA ARG A 40 16.47 -9.09 -16.79
C ARG A 40 16.57 -8.48 -18.19
N ASN A 41 17.09 -9.27 -19.12
CA ASN A 41 17.23 -8.88 -20.54
C ASN A 41 18.10 -7.65 -20.79
N THR A 42 19.06 -7.37 -19.92
CA THR A 42 20.06 -6.33 -20.09
C THR A 42 21.41 -6.92 -20.53
N THR A 43 22.32 -6.07 -20.98
CA THR A 43 23.66 -6.51 -21.42
C THR A 43 24.70 -6.06 -20.41
N ALA A 44 25.60 -6.99 -20.01
CA ALA A 44 26.71 -6.66 -19.13
C ALA A 44 27.64 -5.61 -19.77
N ALA A 45 27.92 -4.54 -19.05
CA ALA A 45 28.72 -3.41 -19.49
C ALA A 45 29.84 -3.08 -18.49
N ILE A 46 30.84 -2.34 -18.92
CA ILE A 46 31.90 -1.85 -18.03
C ILE A 46 31.38 -0.61 -17.28
N HIS A 47 31.53 -0.61 -15.97
CA HIS A 47 31.18 0.52 -15.12
C HIS A 47 32.42 1.09 -14.43
N ASN A 48 32.55 2.41 -14.45
CA ASN A 48 33.66 3.11 -13.79
C ASN A 48 33.38 3.25 -12.29
N ALA A 49 34.42 3.43 -11.51
CA ALA A 49 34.26 3.77 -10.10
C ALA A 49 33.51 5.10 -9.94
N GLY A 50 32.64 5.18 -8.91
CA GLY A 50 31.86 6.37 -8.61
C GLY A 50 30.49 6.48 -9.35
N VAL A 51 30.13 5.48 -10.18
CA VAL A 51 28.77 5.45 -10.76
C VAL A 51 27.71 5.18 -9.71
N THR A 52 26.54 5.75 -9.90
CA THR A 52 25.39 5.50 -9.05
C THR A 52 24.89 4.06 -9.23
N ILE A 53 24.63 3.39 -8.10
CA ILE A 53 24.02 2.07 -8.05
C ILE A 53 22.64 2.25 -7.40
N THR A 54 21.60 1.81 -8.08
CA THR A 54 20.22 1.89 -7.61
C THR A 54 19.74 0.50 -7.20
N ASN A 55 19.05 0.39 -6.05
CA ASN A 55 18.37 -0.84 -5.68
C ASN A 55 17.19 -1.05 -6.64
N SER A 56 17.19 -2.16 -7.36
CA SER A 56 16.12 -2.56 -8.30
C SER A 56 15.49 -3.90 -7.92
N SER A 57 15.71 -4.35 -6.69
CA SER A 57 15.19 -5.64 -6.21
C SER A 57 13.67 -5.74 -6.31
N ASP A 58 12.98 -4.62 -6.15
CA ASP A 58 11.53 -4.53 -6.19
C ASP A 58 10.96 -4.27 -7.60
N TYR A 59 11.86 -4.10 -8.60
CA TYR A 59 11.43 -3.87 -9.98
C TYR A 59 11.39 -5.18 -10.77
N VAL A 60 10.36 -5.33 -11.58
CA VAL A 60 10.24 -6.42 -12.56
C VAL A 60 10.35 -5.80 -13.95
N ALA A 61 11.17 -6.35 -14.82
CA ALA A 61 11.29 -5.88 -16.20
C ALA A 61 10.01 -6.15 -16.99
N TRP A 62 9.72 -5.32 -17.98
CA TRP A 62 8.63 -5.55 -18.91
C TRP A 62 8.79 -6.92 -19.58
N GLY A 63 7.78 -7.78 -19.42
CA GLY A 63 7.78 -9.13 -20.00
C GLY A 63 8.38 -10.22 -19.11
N GLU A 64 8.90 -9.91 -17.93
CA GLU A 64 9.24 -10.91 -16.91
C GLU A 64 8.02 -11.23 -16.05
N ALA A 65 7.84 -12.52 -15.76
CA ALA A 65 6.84 -12.93 -14.78
C ALA A 65 7.28 -12.43 -13.39
N ALA A 66 6.39 -11.73 -12.70
CA ALA A 66 6.61 -11.37 -11.32
C ALA A 66 6.75 -12.65 -10.47
N SER A 67 7.80 -12.75 -9.67
CA SER A 67 7.92 -13.81 -8.69
C SER A 67 7.06 -13.46 -7.48
N GLY A 68 5.92 -14.10 -7.32
CA GLY A 68 4.97 -13.90 -6.24
C GLY A 68 3.57 -13.52 -6.74
N ASP A 69 2.64 -13.34 -5.81
CA ASP A 69 1.25 -12.91 -6.06
C ASP A 69 1.17 -11.42 -6.46
N LEU A 70 1.96 -10.98 -7.43
CA LEU A 70 1.74 -9.68 -8.04
C LEU A 70 0.51 -9.77 -8.91
N VAL A 71 -0.61 -9.31 -8.40
CA VAL A 71 -1.78 -9.01 -9.20
C VAL A 71 -1.40 -7.87 -10.14
N ILE A 72 -1.19 -8.20 -11.42
CA ILE A 72 -0.78 -7.24 -12.47
C ILE A 72 -1.94 -6.32 -12.87
N ASP A 73 -3.13 -6.53 -12.36
CA ASP A 73 -4.22 -5.61 -12.56
C ASP A 73 -3.87 -4.25 -11.92
N PRO A 74 -3.92 -3.15 -12.69
CA PRO A 74 -3.76 -1.83 -12.12
C PRO A 74 -4.83 -1.66 -11.06
N GLY A 75 -4.42 -1.67 -9.79
CA GLY A 75 -5.33 -1.53 -8.68
C GLY A 75 -6.09 -0.20 -8.79
N LEU A 76 -7.39 -0.24 -8.62
CA LEU A 76 -8.15 0.97 -8.36
C LEU A 76 -7.82 1.46 -6.96
N TRP A 77 -7.54 2.74 -6.85
CA TRP A 77 -7.21 3.37 -5.58
C TRP A 77 -8.29 4.38 -5.20
N SER A 78 -8.73 4.33 -3.95
CA SER A 78 -9.47 5.42 -3.31
C SER A 78 -8.50 6.15 -2.39
N ILE A 79 -8.34 7.46 -2.56
CA ILE A 79 -7.38 8.28 -1.81
C ILE A 79 -8.12 9.47 -1.22
N ASP A 80 -7.94 9.73 0.07
CA ASP A 80 -8.50 10.89 0.77
C ASP A 80 -7.56 11.39 1.88
N GLY A 81 -7.79 12.61 2.37
CA GLY A 81 -7.00 13.21 3.43
C GLY A 81 -7.66 13.09 4.81
N PHE A 82 -6.89 12.67 5.80
CA PHE A 82 -7.31 12.63 7.21
C PHE A 82 -6.37 13.50 8.06
N GLY A 83 -6.69 14.78 8.16
CA GLY A 83 -5.79 15.76 8.78
C GLY A 83 -4.50 15.90 7.98
N THR A 84 -3.36 15.61 8.59
CA THR A 84 -2.03 15.61 7.95
C THR A 84 -1.70 14.31 7.22
N LYS A 85 -2.54 13.28 7.40
CA LYS A 85 -2.33 11.96 6.82
C LYS A 85 -3.05 11.82 5.47
N VAL A 86 -2.40 11.15 4.55
CA VAL A 86 -3.01 10.63 3.32
C VAL A 86 -3.41 9.18 3.58
N ILE A 87 -4.67 8.88 3.31
CA ILE A 87 -5.22 7.52 3.39
C ILE A 87 -5.41 6.98 1.98
N ALA A 88 -4.98 5.78 1.73
CA ALA A 88 -5.07 5.12 0.42
C ALA A 88 -5.56 3.69 0.57
N LEU A 89 -6.68 3.37 -0.07
CA LEU A 89 -7.26 2.03 -0.15
C LEU A 89 -7.01 1.46 -1.53
N ILE A 90 -6.51 0.25 -1.60
CA ILE A 90 -6.55 -0.57 -2.82
C ILE A 90 -7.91 -1.29 -2.85
N HIS A 91 -8.62 -1.18 -3.96
CA HIS A 91 -9.92 -1.85 -4.14
C HIS A 91 -9.85 -3.35 -3.82
N ASN A 92 -10.72 -3.82 -2.93
CA ASN A 92 -10.75 -5.18 -2.39
C ASN A 92 -9.44 -5.65 -1.73
N ALA A 93 -8.65 -4.72 -1.21
CA ALA A 93 -7.41 -5.01 -0.49
C ALA A 93 -7.23 -4.07 0.71
N GLN A 94 -6.02 -3.98 1.21
CA GLN A 94 -5.69 -3.26 2.44
C GLN A 94 -5.69 -1.74 2.25
N VAL A 95 -5.86 -1.04 3.36
CA VAL A 95 -5.78 0.41 3.47
C VAL A 95 -4.47 0.83 4.13
N PHE A 96 -3.91 1.90 3.62
CA PHE A 96 -2.62 2.44 4.03
C PHE A 96 -2.76 3.89 4.51
N GLU A 97 -1.91 4.28 5.44
CA GLU A 97 -1.71 5.67 5.84
C GLU A 97 -0.28 6.13 5.54
N TRP A 98 -0.14 7.38 5.16
CA TRP A 98 1.13 8.08 5.07
C TRP A 98 1.01 9.43 5.75
N ASP A 99 1.88 9.72 6.73
CA ASP A 99 1.85 10.95 7.50
C ASP A 99 2.81 11.98 6.89
N ALA A 100 2.24 13.07 6.38
CA ALA A 100 2.99 14.15 5.75
C ALA A 100 3.79 14.99 6.76
N ASP A 101 3.37 15.03 8.02
CA ASP A 101 4.03 15.78 9.09
C ASP A 101 5.08 14.96 9.86
N ALA A 102 5.23 13.68 9.56
CA ALA A 102 6.27 12.87 10.16
C ALA A 102 7.67 13.45 9.84
N THR A 103 8.56 13.43 10.80
CA THR A 103 9.92 14.01 10.69
C THR A 103 10.71 13.42 9.51
N ASP A 104 10.36 12.21 9.10
CA ASP A 104 10.99 11.42 8.04
C ASP A 104 10.00 11.10 6.88
N ALA A 105 8.97 11.93 6.70
CA ALA A 105 7.93 11.74 5.69
C ALA A 105 8.47 11.49 4.28
N VAL A 106 9.62 12.10 3.94
CA VAL A 106 10.26 11.94 2.61
C VAL A 106 10.87 10.54 2.42
N THR A 107 11.23 9.87 3.50
CA THR A 107 11.90 8.55 3.50
C THR A 107 10.99 7.41 3.91
N ASN A 108 9.91 7.71 4.64
CA ASN A 108 8.96 6.70 5.09
C ASN A 108 7.93 6.38 4.01
N ARG A 109 7.69 5.09 3.86
CA ARG A 109 6.60 4.58 3.03
C ARG A 109 5.28 4.58 3.81
N ALA A 110 4.18 4.56 3.06
CA ALA A 110 2.87 4.33 3.67
C ALA A 110 2.84 2.98 4.41
N THR A 111 2.16 2.96 5.55
CA THR A 111 1.99 1.77 6.40
C THR A 111 0.53 1.34 6.43
N ILE A 112 0.30 0.05 6.66
CA ILE A 112 -1.05 -0.49 6.81
C ILE A 112 -1.69 0.08 8.07
N ILE A 113 -2.95 0.52 7.97
CA ILE A 113 -3.72 0.97 9.13
C ILE A 113 -4.11 -0.24 9.96
N SER A 114 -3.64 -0.28 11.20
CA SER A 114 -3.96 -1.37 12.14
C SER A 114 -5.44 -1.37 12.51
N GLY A 115 -6.07 -2.54 12.51
CA GLY A 115 -7.47 -2.70 12.89
C GLY A 115 -8.49 -2.29 11.83
N ALA A 116 -8.05 -1.74 10.69
CA ALA A 116 -8.94 -1.44 9.57
C ALA A 116 -9.38 -2.71 8.82
N PRO A 117 -10.49 -2.66 8.08
CA PRO A 117 -10.88 -3.74 7.17
C PRO A 117 -9.76 -4.10 6.18
N THR A 118 -9.65 -5.38 5.84
CA THR A 118 -8.63 -5.88 4.91
C THR A 118 -9.17 -6.07 3.49
N ALA A 119 -10.47 -5.91 3.29
CA ALA A 119 -11.10 -5.86 1.97
C ALA A 119 -12.25 -4.85 1.98
N SER A 120 -12.18 -3.86 1.10
CA SER A 120 -13.23 -2.86 0.93
C SER A 120 -13.23 -2.39 -0.53
N ARG A 121 -14.41 -2.02 -1.05
CA ARG A 121 -14.51 -1.54 -2.43
C ARG A 121 -14.11 -0.08 -2.58
N ASP A 122 -14.49 0.75 -1.63
CA ASP A 122 -14.25 2.18 -1.66
C ASP A 122 -14.10 2.73 -0.26
N MET A 123 -13.49 3.89 -0.12
CA MET A 123 -13.39 4.62 1.13
C MET A 123 -13.43 6.12 0.92
N LEU A 124 -13.86 6.84 1.93
CA LEU A 124 -13.72 8.29 2.01
C LEU A 124 -13.65 8.75 3.47
N VAL A 125 -13.20 9.96 3.67
CA VAL A 125 -13.21 10.63 4.99
C VAL A 125 -14.44 11.52 5.05
N SER A 126 -15.27 11.36 6.09
CA SER A 126 -16.44 12.21 6.31
C SER A 126 -16.03 13.58 6.84
N THR A 127 -16.86 14.58 6.59
CA THR A 127 -16.78 15.91 7.20
C THR A 127 -18.14 16.29 7.77
N PRO A 128 -18.22 17.01 8.91
CA PRO A 128 -17.13 17.62 9.67
C PRO A 128 -16.42 16.70 10.68
N ASP A 129 -17.00 15.52 10.98
CA ASP A 129 -16.62 14.72 12.17
C ASP A 129 -15.43 13.78 11.94
N ARG A 130 -14.83 13.81 10.75
CA ARG A 130 -13.67 13.00 10.37
C ARG A 130 -13.73 11.53 10.83
N HIS A 131 -14.67 10.80 10.26
CA HIS A 131 -14.67 9.33 10.27
C HIS A 131 -14.05 8.82 8.97
N LEU A 132 -13.24 7.78 9.05
CA LEU A 132 -12.84 7.03 7.88
C LEU A 132 -13.93 5.99 7.58
N VAL A 133 -14.58 6.12 6.41
CA VAL A 133 -15.75 5.33 6.03
C VAL A 133 -15.39 4.37 4.92
N PHE A 134 -15.69 3.10 5.10
CA PHE A 134 -15.49 2.02 4.14
C PHE A 134 -16.81 1.52 3.58
N PHE A 135 -16.83 1.23 2.28
CA PHE A 135 -17.99 0.76 1.53
C PHE A 135 -17.74 -0.62 0.92
N GLY A 136 -18.74 -1.49 0.94
CA GLY A 136 -18.64 -2.85 0.44
C GLY A 136 -17.54 -3.62 1.16
N THR A 137 -17.55 -3.60 2.48
CA THR A 137 -16.47 -4.10 3.33
C THR A 137 -16.85 -5.37 4.11
N GLU A 138 -15.89 -5.91 4.82
CA GLU A 138 -16.05 -7.09 5.69
C GLU A 138 -17.02 -6.84 6.84
N THR A 139 -17.89 -7.79 7.12
CA THR A 139 -18.71 -7.77 8.34
C THR A 139 -17.90 -8.18 9.57
N THR A 140 -16.87 -9.01 9.39
CA THR A 140 -15.85 -9.33 10.41
C THR A 140 -14.49 -8.87 9.92
N ILE A 141 -13.90 -7.90 10.59
CA ILE A 141 -12.59 -7.33 10.21
C ILE A 141 -11.52 -8.43 10.17
N GLY A 142 -10.75 -8.48 9.09
CA GLY A 142 -9.68 -9.45 8.88
C GLY A 142 -10.14 -10.77 8.27
N ASP A 143 -11.43 -10.92 7.99
CA ASP A 143 -11.97 -12.08 7.29
C ASP A 143 -12.61 -11.67 5.97
N THR A 144 -11.82 -11.71 4.91
CA THR A 144 -12.25 -11.31 3.55
C THR A 144 -13.41 -12.16 3.00
N SER A 145 -13.64 -13.37 3.56
CA SER A 145 -14.76 -14.21 3.16
C SER A 145 -16.11 -13.65 3.64
N THR A 146 -16.08 -12.71 4.59
CA THR A 146 -17.27 -12.04 5.14
C THR A 146 -17.57 -10.70 4.46
N GLN A 147 -16.89 -10.38 3.35
CA GLN A 147 -17.14 -9.15 2.62
C GLN A 147 -18.58 -9.11 2.08
N ASP A 148 -19.30 -8.06 2.44
CA ASP A 148 -20.68 -7.79 1.96
C ASP A 148 -20.65 -6.48 1.15
N GLU A 149 -21.03 -6.56 -0.10
CA GLU A 149 -20.98 -5.45 -1.05
C GLU A 149 -21.92 -4.28 -0.70
N MET A 150 -22.83 -4.49 0.26
CA MET A 150 -23.77 -3.48 0.76
C MET A 150 -23.45 -3.02 2.18
N PHE A 151 -22.35 -3.50 2.75
CA PHE A 151 -21.97 -3.20 4.12
C PHE A 151 -21.08 -1.96 4.20
N ILE A 152 -21.37 -1.09 5.15
CA ILE A 152 -20.64 0.14 5.44
C ILE A 152 -20.06 0.02 6.85
N ARG A 153 -18.84 0.41 7.01
CA ARG A 153 -18.16 0.52 8.31
C ARG A 153 -17.46 1.86 8.42
N PHE A 154 -17.52 2.49 9.57
CA PHE A 154 -16.82 3.73 9.81
C PHE A 154 -16.03 3.70 11.12
N SER A 155 -14.92 4.43 11.13
CA SER A 155 -14.04 4.54 12.29
C SER A 155 -14.68 5.33 13.42
N ASP A 156 -14.04 5.33 14.58
CA ASP A 156 -14.32 6.33 15.61
C ASP A 156 -13.97 7.74 15.10
N GLN A 157 -14.58 8.76 15.68
CA GLN A 157 -14.32 10.15 15.35
C GLN A 157 -12.86 10.50 15.60
N GLU A 158 -12.20 11.15 14.64
CA GLU A 158 -10.79 11.56 14.72
C GLU A 158 -9.79 10.40 14.94
N ASP A 159 -10.21 9.13 14.80
CA ASP A 159 -9.37 7.95 14.99
C ASP A 159 -9.50 7.00 13.78
N ILE A 160 -8.36 6.70 13.15
CA ILE A 160 -8.29 5.80 11.99
C ILE A 160 -8.01 4.34 12.38
N ASN A 161 -7.92 4.00 13.66
CA ASN A 161 -7.54 2.65 14.12
C ASN A 161 -8.69 1.90 14.80
N THR A 162 -9.77 2.59 15.17
CA THR A 162 -10.89 2.00 15.92
C THR A 162 -12.14 1.88 15.05
N TYR A 163 -12.58 0.64 14.78
CA TYR A 163 -13.71 0.33 13.90
C TYR A 163 -14.76 -0.59 14.53
N THR A 164 -14.53 -1.04 15.76
CA THR A 164 -15.50 -1.88 16.49
C THR A 164 -16.38 -0.98 17.36
N PRO A 165 -17.70 -0.98 17.13
CA PRO A 165 -18.64 -0.18 17.93
C PRO A 165 -18.62 -0.60 19.41
N THR A 166 -18.57 0.39 20.29
CA THR A 166 -18.70 0.22 21.74
C THR A 166 -19.65 1.27 22.32
N ALA A 167 -19.98 1.17 23.60
CA ALA A 167 -20.82 2.16 24.25
C ALA A 167 -20.15 3.54 24.44
N THR A 168 -18.84 3.64 24.19
CA THR A 168 -18.03 4.83 24.49
C THR A 168 -17.36 5.46 23.26
N ASN A 169 -17.50 4.84 22.07
CA ASN A 169 -16.97 5.38 20.82
C ASN A 169 -18.11 5.64 19.82
N THR A 170 -17.76 6.31 18.74
CA THR A 170 -18.65 6.65 17.63
C THR A 170 -18.48 5.76 16.41
N ALA A 171 -17.58 4.77 16.48
CA ALA A 171 -17.42 3.79 15.42
C ALA A 171 -18.75 3.04 15.18
N GLY A 172 -19.00 2.69 13.93
CA GLY A 172 -20.26 2.03 13.61
C GLY A 172 -20.27 1.25 12.31
N THR A 173 -21.38 0.59 12.10
CA THR A 173 -21.64 -0.20 10.89
C THR A 173 -23.08 -0.02 10.44
N GLN A 174 -23.30 -0.10 9.14
CA GLN A 174 -24.63 -0.06 8.53
C GLN A 174 -24.64 -0.96 7.30
N ARG A 175 -25.71 -1.68 7.08
CA ARG A 175 -25.98 -2.39 5.84
C ARG A 175 -27.09 -1.69 5.09
N LEU A 176 -26.89 -1.40 3.80
CA LEU A 176 -27.96 -0.86 2.96
C LEU A 176 -29.01 -1.96 2.67
N ALA A 177 -30.29 -1.58 2.71
CA ALA A 177 -31.39 -2.55 2.55
C ALA A 177 -31.65 -2.89 1.08
N ASP A 178 -31.49 -1.90 0.19
CA ASP A 178 -31.82 -2.01 -1.22
C ASP A 178 -30.58 -1.90 -2.10
N GLY A 179 -30.51 -2.72 -3.13
CA GLY A 179 -29.38 -2.79 -4.05
C GLY A 179 -28.66 -4.13 -4.03
N SER A 180 -27.66 -4.27 -4.88
CA SER A 180 -26.83 -5.48 -4.97
C SER A 180 -25.37 -5.23 -4.56
N LYS A 181 -24.88 -4.02 -4.79
CA LYS A 181 -23.53 -3.60 -4.42
C LYS A 181 -23.40 -2.09 -4.42
N ILE A 182 -22.54 -1.58 -3.55
CA ILE A 182 -22.06 -0.20 -3.57
C ILE A 182 -21.02 -0.10 -4.68
N VAL A 183 -21.25 0.83 -5.63
CA VAL A 183 -20.35 1.04 -6.78
C VAL A 183 -19.32 2.13 -6.47
N GLY A 184 -19.69 3.09 -5.65
CA GLY A 184 -18.85 4.18 -5.20
C GLY A 184 -19.59 5.10 -4.27
N ALA A 185 -18.86 6.01 -3.65
CA ALA A 185 -19.42 7.01 -2.76
C ALA A 185 -18.80 8.37 -3.04
N VAL A 186 -19.58 9.43 -2.82
CA VAL A 186 -19.10 10.79 -2.96
C VAL A 186 -19.51 11.65 -1.77
N ARG A 187 -18.56 12.42 -1.26
CA ARG A 187 -18.81 13.37 -0.18
C ARG A 187 -19.48 14.62 -0.73
N GLY A 188 -20.67 14.91 -0.25
CA GLY A 188 -21.32 16.20 -0.41
C GLY A 188 -21.00 17.15 0.74
N ARG A 189 -21.72 18.26 0.80
CA ARG A 189 -21.54 19.26 1.87
C ARG A 189 -21.97 18.73 3.23
N ASP A 190 -23.14 18.10 3.30
CA ASP A 190 -23.82 17.72 4.54
C ASP A 190 -24.20 16.22 4.55
N ALA A 191 -23.77 15.45 3.53
CA ALA A 191 -24.12 14.04 3.38
C ALA A 191 -23.09 13.29 2.53
N ILE A 192 -23.06 11.98 2.67
CA ILE A 192 -22.37 11.06 1.77
C ILE A 192 -23.44 10.45 0.86
N TYR A 193 -23.25 10.53 -0.44
CA TYR A 193 -24.10 9.93 -1.45
C TYR A 193 -23.48 8.60 -1.90
N ILE A 194 -24.29 7.58 -1.98
CA ILE A 194 -23.88 6.20 -2.29
C ILE A 194 -24.73 5.68 -3.45
#